data_6cb9da3a6da06d101d8d3381464f2420
#
_entry.id   6cb9da3a6da06d101d8d3381464f2420
#
_cell.length_a   1.000
_cell.length_b   1.000
_cell.length_c   1.000
_cell.angle_alpha   90.00
_cell.angle_beta   90.00
_cell.angle_gamma   90.00
#
_symmetry.space_group_name_H-M   'P 1'
#
loop_
_entity.id
_entity.type
_entity.pdbx_description
1 polymer ?
#
loop_
_entity_poly.entity_id
_entity_poly.type
_entity_poly.pdbx_seq_one_letter_code
_entity_poly.pdbx_strand_id
1 'polypeptide(L)'
;MKRRYKILIPVIFILSIIWCAFNINTYMHQRNWVTTTATITFVGLPDGAVIGTYTDINNHIHSDVTLYIDSFYKGYNANVDRLVGKKIDIIYNPLTGEVAKSNIMYYWISLFLFLLSSLSLCLCIKTRSHIL
;
A
#
# COMPACT_ATOMS: atom_id res chain seq x y z
N MET A 1 -10.28 0.42 34.81
CA MET A 1 -10.69 0.39 33.42
C MET A 1 -10.39 1.69 32.67
N LYS A 2 -10.74 2.84 33.23
CA LYS A 2 -10.47 4.15 32.60
C LYS A 2 -8.98 4.49 32.38
N ARG A 3 -8.07 3.94 33.20
CA ARG A 3 -6.62 4.16 33.05
C ARG A 3 -6.04 3.49 31.80
N ARG A 4 -6.56 2.32 31.40
CA ARG A 4 -6.07 1.60 30.21
C ARG A 4 -6.38 2.34 28.92
N TYR A 5 -7.56 2.93 28.84
CA TYR A 5 -7.97 3.72 27.67
C TYR A 5 -7.19 5.02 27.56
N LYS A 6 -6.82 5.64 28.68
CA LYS A 6 -6.02 6.88 28.68
C LYS A 6 -4.62 6.71 28.12
N ILE A 7 -4.03 5.51 28.27
CA ILE A 7 -2.72 5.20 27.71
C ILE A 7 -2.87 4.72 26.27
N LEU A 8 -3.93 3.98 25.95
CA LEU A 8 -4.16 3.39 24.65
C LEU A 8 -4.38 4.44 23.55
N ILE A 9 -5.15 5.48 23.84
CA ILE A 9 -5.46 6.54 22.86
C ILE A 9 -4.21 7.28 22.39
N PRO A 10 -3.31 7.78 23.25
CA PRO A 10 -2.05 8.37 22.80
C PRO A 10 -1.15 7.42 22.02
N VAL A 11 -1.11 6.14 22.41
CA VAL A 11 -0.31 5.11 21.70
C VAL A 11 -0.86 4.90 20.29
N ILE A 12 -2.16 4.78 20.12
CA ILE A 12 -2.79 4.65 18.80
C ILE A 12 -2.51 5.90 17.95
N PHE A 13 -2.58 7.07 18.54
CA PHE A 13 -2.29 8.33 17.84
C PHE A 13 -0.85 8.39 17.32
N ILE A 14 0.13 8.00 18.16
CA ILE A 14 1.54 7.96 17.76
C ILE A 14 1.76 6.94 16.64
N LEU A 15 1.17 5.75 16.75
CA LEU A 15 1.27 4.72 15.72
C LEU A 15 0.64 5.19 14.40
N SER A 16 -0.46 5.93 14.45
CA SER A 16 -1.11 6.51 13.28
C SER A 16 -0.24 7.56 12.61
N ILE A 17 0.46 8.40 13.38
CA ILE A 17 1.41 9.39 12.85
C ILE A 17 2.56 8.69 12.12
N ILE A 18 3.14 7.65 12.71
CA ILE A 18 4.23 6.88 12.11
C ILE A 18 3.76 6.24 10.80
N TRP A 19 2.57 5.65 10.81
CA TRP A 19 1.97 5.05 9.62
C TRP A 19 1.75 6.07 8.51
N CYS A 20 1.17 7.23 8.84
CA CYS A 20 0.95 8.31 7.89
C CYS A 20 2.25 8.87 7.33
N ALA A 21 3.27 9.07 8.19
CA ALA A 21 4.58 9.54 7.77
C ALA A 21 5.22 8.58 6.76
N PHE A 22 5.12 7.28 7.02
CA PHE A 22 5.62 6.25 6.11
C PHE A 22 4.90 6.29 4.75
N ASN A 23 3.58 6.41 4.75
CA ASN A 23 2.78 6.49 3.53
C ASN A 23 3.03 7.77 2.74
N ILE A 24 3.19 8.91 3.42
CA ILE A 24 3.54 10.18 2.80
C ILE A 24 4.90 10.08 2.11
N ASN A 25 5.88 9.48 2.79
CA ASN A 25 7.21 9.26 2.20
C ASN A 25 7.14 8.41 0.94
N THR A 26 6.38 7.31 0.97
CA THR A 26 6.17 6.45 -0.19
C THR A 26 5.45 7.21 -1.30
N TYR A 27 4.42 7.98 -0.98
CA TYR A 27 3.70 8.80 -1.95
C TYR A 27 4.62 9.82 -2.62
N MET A 28 5.44 10.52 -1.84
CA MET A 28 6.37 11.51 -2.39
C MET A 28 7.44 10.87 -3.28
N HIS A 29 7.87 9.66 -2.95
CA HIS A 29 8.81 8.90 -3.77
C HIS A 29 8.18 8.47 -5.10
N GLN A 30 6.89 8.12 -5.10
CA GLN A 30 6.18 7.54 -6.24
C GLN A 30 5.27 8.54 -6.97
N ARG A 31 5.23 9.82 -6.58
CA ARG A 31 4.29 10.79 -7.15
C ARG A 31 4.47 11.03 -8.65
N ASN A 32 5.68 10.85 -9.16
CA ASN A 32 6.01 11.03 -10.58
C ASN A 32 5.92 9.72 -11.37
N TRP A 33 5.54 8.64 -10.72
CA TRP A 33 5.37 7.36 -11.39
C TRP A 33 4.07 7.35 -12.17
N VAL A 34 4.06 6.59 -13.24
CA VAL A 34 2.92 6.52 -14.16
C VAL A 34 2.07 5.32 -13.83
N THR A 35 0.75 5.52 -13.78
CA THR A 35 -0.22 4.45 -13.60
C THR A 35 -0.53 3.80 -14.95
N THR A 36 -0.49 2.48 -15.00
CA THR A 36 -0.90 1.71 -16.17
C THR A 36 -1.52 0.39 -15.73
N THR A 37 -2.03 -0.36 -16.71
CA THR A 37 -2.62 -1.68 -16.46
C THR A 37 -1.66 -2.75 -16.95
N ALA A 38 -1.41 -3.75 -16.10
CA ALA A 38 -0.60 -4.92 -16.44
C ALA A 38 -1.46 -6.16 -16.52
N THR A 39 -1.11 -7.08 -17.41
CA THR A 39 -1.72 -8.40 -17.50
C THR A 39 -0.82 -9.42 -16.84
N ILE A 40 -1.35 -10.19 -15.89
CA ILE A 40 -0.59 -11.20 -15.17
C ILE A 40 -0.40 -12.42 -16.08
N THR A 41 0.86 -12.86 -16.26
CA THR A 41 1.22 -13.98 -17.13
C THR A 41 1.72 -15.18 -16.37
N PHE A 42 2.24 -15.00 -15.17
CA PHE A 42 2.79 -16.07 -14.35
C PHE A 42 2.71 -15.70 -12.86
N VAL A 43 2.47 -16.71 -12.02
CA VAL A 43 2.43 -16.55 -10.57
C VAL A 43 3.21 -17.70 -9.94
N GLY A 44 4.06 -17.38 -9.00
CA GLY A 44 4.83 -18.38 -8.27
C GLY A 44 6.30 -18.02 -8.20
N LEU A 45 7.18 -18.90 -8.59
CA LEU A 45 8.60 -18.84 -8.30
C LEU A 45 8.89 -19.01 -6.81
N PRO A 46 10.12 -19.27 -6.40
CA PRO A 46 10.46 -19.54 -5.01
C PRO A 46 10.08 -18.40 -4.04
N ASP A 47 10.04 -17.16 -4.52
CA ASP A 47 9.75 -15.98 -3.71
C ASP A 47 8.28 -15.53 -3.75
N GLY A 48 7.42 -16.18 -4.55
CA GLY A 48 6.02 -15.78 -4.71
C GLY A 48 5.83 -14.60 -5.66
N ALA A 49 6.69 -14.43 -6.64
CA ALA A 49 6.60 -13.33 -7.59
C ALA A 49 5.36 -13.43 -8.49
N VAL A 50 4.67 -12.32 -8.68
CA VAL A 50 3.61 -12.16 -9.67
C VAL A 50 4.20 -11.43 -10.87
N ILE A 51 4.26 -12.13 -12.00
CA ILE A 51 4.90 -11.66 -13.22
C ILE A 51 3.85 -11.29 -14.25
N GLY A 52 4.08 -10.20 -14.96
CA GLY A 52 3.15 -9.74 -15.96
C GLY A 52 3.79 -8.90 -17.06
N THR A 53 2.95 -8.42 -17.94
CA THR A 53 3.31 -7.61 -19.09
C THR A 53 2.53 -6.31 -19.06
N TYR A 54 3.21 -5.19 -19.30
CA TYR A 54 2.55 -3.89 -19.43
C TYR A 54 3.16 -3.08 -20.58
N THR A 55 2.41 -2.11 -21.06
CA THR A 55 2.86 -1.16 -22.08
C THR A 55 3.07 0.20 -21.43
N ASP A 56 4.22 0.81 -21.67
CA ASP A 56 4.52 2.14 -21.13
C ASP A 56 3.91 3.27 -22.00
N ILE A 57 4.08 4.52 -21.56
CA ILE A 57 3.56 5.69 -22.28
C ILE A 57 4.20 5.89 -23.66
N ASN A 58 5.35 5.31 -23.91
CA ASN A 58 6.04 5.35 -25.22
C ASN A 58 5.68 4.15 -26.11
N ASN A 59 4.66 3.38 -25.74
CA ASN A 59 4.20 2.16 -26.42
C ASN A 59 5.23 1.02 -26.46
N HIS A 60 6.20 1.03 -25.56
CA HIS A 60 7.11 -0.09 -25.38
C HIS A 60 6.47 -1.15 -24.49
N ILE A 61 6.53 -2.40 -24.93
CA ILE A 61 6.00 -3.55 -24.19
C ILE A 61 7.09 -4.10 -23.28
N HIS A 62 6.79 -4.17 -21.99
CA HIS A 62 7.65 -4.78 -20.98
C HIS A 62 7.07 -6.12 -20.59
N SER A 63 7.73 -7.21 -21.02
CA SER A 63 7.31 -8.57 -20.76
C SER A 63 8.09 -9.18 -19.61
N ASP A 64 7.45 -10.13 -18.90
CA ASP A 64 8.07 -10.91 -17.83
C ASP A 64 8.67 -10.04 -16.70
N VAL A 65 7.95 -8.98 -16.36
CA VAL A 65 8.34 -8.07 -15.29
C VAL A 65 7.71 -8.54 -13.98
N THR A 66 8.48 -8.52 -12.90
CA THR A 66 7.93 -8.76 -11.56
C THR A 66 7.08 -7.55 -11.14
N LEU A 67 5.76 -7.74 -11.04
CA LEU A 67 4.84 -6.69 -10.69
C LEU A 67 4.81 -6.44 -9.19
N TYR A 68 4.76 -7.52 -8.41
CA TYR A 68 4.86 -7.49 -6.95
C TYR A 68 5.19 -8.89 -6.44
N ILE A 69 5.53 -8.98 -5.17
CA ILE A 69 5.80 -10.26 -4.50
C ILE A 69 4.68 -10.52 -3.49
N ASP A 70 4.10 -11.72 -3.56
CA ASP A 70 3.06 -12.16 -2.64
C ASP A 70 3.52 -13.48 -2.02
N SER A 71 3.81 -13.45 -0.72
CA SER A 71 4.29 -14.61 0.02
C SER A 71 3.29 -15.78 0.02
N PHE A 72 2.00 -15.52 -0.21
CA PHE A 72 0.98 -16.55 -0.35
C PHE A 72 1.27 -17.48 -1.52
N TYR A 73 1.87 -16.98 -2.60
CA TYR A 73 2.23 -17.77 -3.78
C TYR A 73 3.63 -18.35 -3.73
N LYS A 74 4.32 -18.22 -2.59
CA LYS A 74 5.67 -18.78 -2.42
C LYS A 74 5.66 -20.29 -2.62
N GLY A 75 6.50 -20.77 -3.54
CA GLY A 75 6.57 -22.18 -3.90
C GLY A 75 5.49 -22.65 -4.89
N TYR A 76 4.57 -21.81 -5.26
CA TYR A 76 3.59 -22.11 -6.30
C TYR A 76 4.27 -22.11 -7.67
N ASN A 77 3.92 -23.13 -8.47
CA ASN A 77 4.36 -23.21 -9.85
C ASN A 77 3.11 -23.21 -10.73
N ALA A 78 2.54 -22.00 -10.93
CA ALA A 78 1.26 -21.90 -11.59
C ALA A 78 1.29 -20.91 -12.74
N ASN A 79 1.37 -21.43 -13.94
CA ASN A 79 0.93 -20.77 -15.15
C ASN A 79 -0.61 -20.93 -15.37
N VAL A 80 -1.31 -21.58 -14.43
CA VAL A 80 -2.75 -21.93 -14.50
C VAL A 80 -3.51 -21.41 -13.27
N ASP A 81 -3.00 -20.40 -12.57
CA ASP A 81 -3.68 -19.81 -11.43
C ASP A 81 -4.81 -18.86 -11.88
N ARG A 82 -5.75 -18.59 -10.96
CA ARG A 82 -6.86 -17.65 -11.17
C ARG A 82 -6.39 -16.24 -11.54
N LEU A 83 -5.17 -15.85 -11.12
CA LEU A 83 -4.61 -14.54 -11.42
C LEU A 83 -4.07 -14.44 -12.84
N VAL A 84 -3.67 -15.54 -13.46
CA VAL A 84 -3.11 -15.52 -14.82
C VAL A 84 -4.18 -15.05 -15.81
N GLY A 85 -3.84 -14.04 -16.60
CA GLY A 85 -4.75 -13.41 -17.54
C GLY A 85 -5.55 -12.24 -16.96
N LYS A 86 -5.51 -12.01 -15.65
CA LYS A 86 -6.16 -10.85 -15.02
C LYS A 86 -5.35 -9.59 -15.25
N LYS A 87 -6.07 -8.46 -15.33
CA LYS A 87 -5.48 -7.13 -15.42
C LYS A 87 -5.49 -6.48 -14.04
N ILE A 88 -4.37 -5.87 -13.68
CA ILE A 88 -4.24 -5.12 -12.44
C ILE A 88 -3.66 -3.73 -12.72
N ASP A 89 -3.99 -2.78 -11.86
CA ASP A 89 -3.40 -1.45 -11.91
C ASP A 89 -2.04 -1.47 -11.23
N ILE A 90 -1.05 -0.98 -11.93
CA ILE A 90 0.32 -0.82 -11.44
C ILE A 90 0.80 0.60 -11.63
N ILE A 91 1.83 0.97 -10.91
CA ILE A 91 2.58 2.20 -11.14
C ILE A 91 4.01 1.84 -11.48
N TYR A 92 4.61 2.58 -12.38
CA TYR A 92 5.99 2.37 -12.77
C TYR A 92 6.77 3.68 -12.81
N ASN A 93 8.06 3.61 -12.50
CA ASN A 93 8.96 4.74 -12.63
C ASN A 93 9.47 4.82 -14.08
N PRO A 94 9.12 5.87 -14.84
CA PRO A 94 9.55 5.98 -16.25
C PRO A 94 11.05 6.16 -16.41
N LEU A 95 11.77 6.54 -15.35
CA LEU A 95 13.22 6.75 -15.41
C LEU A 95 14.00 5.48 -15.09
N THR A 96 13.56 4.69 -14.12
CA THR A 96 14.30 3.50 -13.66
C THR A 96 13.66 2.19 -14.11
N GLY A 97 12.40 2.19 -14.51
CA GLY A 97 11.65 0.98 -14.84
C GLY A 97 11.14 0.21 -13.63
N GLU A 98 11.30 0.71 -12.42
CA GLU A 98 10.75 0.08 -11.22
C GLU A 98 9.23 0.02 -11.30
N VAL A 99 8.66 -1.09 -10.86
CA VAL A 99 7.22 -1.35 -10.89
C VAL A 99 6.73 -1.64 -9.49
N ALA A 100 5.56 -1.12 -9.15
CA ALA A 100 4.88 -1.39 -7.88
C ALA A 100 3.39 -1.51 -8.10
N LYS A 101 2.74 -2.25 -7.21
CA LYS A 101 1.27 -2.34 -7.19
C LYS A 101 0.70 -0.98 -6.75
N SER A 102 -0.41 -0.56 -7.36
CA SER A 102 -1.07 0.68 -6.97
C SER A 102 -1.61 0.61 -5.54
N ASN A 103 -1.20 1.55 -4.68
CA ASN A 103 -1.51 1.56 -3.26
C ASN A 103 -2.48 2.68 -2.84
N ILE A 104 -3.25 3.20 -3.77
CA ILE A 104 -4.18 4.32 -3.52
C ILE A 104 -5.11 4.04 -2.33
N MET A 105 -5.63 2.81 -2.22
CA MET A 105 -6.53 2.44 -1.11
C MET A 105 -5.85 2.55 0.26
N TYR A 106 -4.57 2.21 0.35
CA TYR A 106 -3.83 2.31 1.61
C TYR A 106 -3.65 3.75 2.07
N TYR A 107 -3.49 4.69 1.15
CA TYR A 107 -3.40 6.11 1.49
C TYR A 107 -4.71 6.62 2.08
N TRP A 108 -5.84 6.25 1.52
CA TRP A 108 -7.15 6.62 2.05
C TRP A 108 -7.41 6.02 3.43
N ILE A 109 -7.07 4.76 3.64
CA ILE A 109 -7.21 4.09 4.93
C ILE A 109 -6.33 4.78 5.98
N SER A 110 -5.09 5.11 5.64
CA SER A 110 -4.16 5.81 6.53
C SER A 110 -4.69 7.17 6.94
N LEU A 111 -5.21 7.94 5.99
CA LEU A 111 -5.80 9.26 6.27
C LEU A 111 -7.00 9.15 7.20
N PHE A 112 -7.88 8.18 6.95
CA PHE A 112 -9.06 7.93 7.78
C PHE A 112 -8.67 7.57 9.21
N LEU A 113 -7.70 6.67 9.39
CA LEU A 113 -7.19 6.28 10.71
C LEU A 113 -6.57 7.46 11.46
N PHE A 114 -5.82 8.29 10.76
CA PHE A 114 -5.22 9.49 11.33
C PHE A 114 -6.28 10.48 11.83
N LEU A 115 -7.30 10.75 11.02
CA LEU A 115 -8.40 11.65 11.38
C LEU A 115 -9.18 11.11 12.59
N LEU A 116 -9.44 9.81 12.63
CA LEU A 116 -10.15 9.16 13.73
C LEU A 116 -9.35 9.24 15.03
N SER A 117 -8.06 8.97 14.96
CA SER A 117 -7.16 9.05 16.12
C SER A 117 -7.02 10.48 16.63
N SER A 118 -6.93 11.45 15.75
CA SER A 118 -6.87 12.89 16.09
C SER A 118 -8.14 13.34 16.81
N LEU A 119 -9.29 12.93 16.30
CA LEU A 119 -10.58 13.24 16.91
C LEU A 119 -10.70 12.63 18.32
N SER A 120 -10.31 11.36 18.47
CA SER A 120 -10.31 10.68 19.77
C SER A 120 -9.40 11.38 20.78
N LEU A 121 -8.22 11.83 20.35
CA LEU A 121 -7.30 12.57 21.21
C LEU A 121 -7.87 13.92 21.63
N CYS A 122 -8.48 14.66 20.71
CA CYS A 122 -9.14 15.94 21.01
C CYS A 122 -10.26 15.77 22.02
N LEU A 123 -11.10 14.74 21.88
CA LEU A 123 -12.16 14.46 22.83
C LEU A 123 -11.60 14.09 24.21
N CYS A 124 -10.49 13.35 24.26
CA CYS A 124 -9.84 12.99 25.50
C CYS A 124 -9.29 14.21 26.24
N ILE A 125 -8.66 15.15 25.52
CA ILE A 125 -8.16 16.39 26.09
C ILE A 125 -9.31 17.28 26.59
N LYS A 126 -10.37 17.41 25.82
CA LYS A 126 -11.55 18.18 26.18
C LYS A 126 -12.22 17.64 27.44
N THR A 127 -12.37 16.33 27.55
CA THR A 127 -12.92 15.68 28.75
C THR A 127 -12.05 15.93 29.98
N ARG A 128 -10.73 15.90 29.79
CA ARG A 128 -9.79 16.14 30.88
C ARG A 128 -9.81 17.57 31.39
N SER A 129 -10.02 18.54 30.51
CA SER A 129 -10.14 19.96 30.89
C SER A 129 -11.44 20.27 31.63
N HIS A 130 -12.49 19.51 31.41
CA HIS A 130 -13.76 19.66 32.14
C HIS A 130 -13.74 19.07 33.56
N ILE A 131 -12.81 18.14 33.83
CA ILE A 131 -12.67 17.53 35.15
C ILE A 131 -11.83 18.40 36.11
N LEU A 132 -11.03 19.29 35.54
CA LEU A 132 -10.25 20.27 36.30
C LEU A 132 -11.04 21.55 36.50
#